data_525fee5294435d363376054680ec5ce8
#
_entry.id   525fee5294435d363376054680ec5ce8
#
_cell.length_a   1.000
_cell.length_b   1.000
_cell.length_c   1.000
_cell.angle_alpha   90.00
_cell.angle_beta   90.00
_cell.angle_gamma   90.00
#
_symmetry.space_group_name_H-M   'P 1'
#
loop_
_entity.id
_entity.type
_entity.pdbx_description
1 polymer ?
#
loop_
_entity_poly.entity_id
_entity_poly.type
_entity_poly.pdbx_seq_one_letter_code
_entity_poly.pdbx_strand_id
1 'polypeptide(L)'
;MNGGCKTACQTLLLSPTLEDPMSKALTGKRIAILVTDGFEQVELTGPKEALEQAGATVEILSAEEGKVKGWNHDKPADDFKIDGTFKAANASDYHGVVLPGGVQNSDTIRIDSDAQKIVKDIEAAGKPVAVICHGSWLLISAGLVKGKTLTSFKTLKDDLVNAGAKWVDQEVVTDGKLISSRQPDDIPAFNSKLIEALSA
;
A
#
# COMPACT_ATOMS: atom_id res chain seq x y z
N MET A 1 -46.78 51.56 28.69
CA MET A 1 -45.29 51.52 28.72
C MET A 1 -44.88 50.19 28.11
N ASN A 2 -44.48 50.24 26.83
CA ASN A 2 -44.20 49.08 26.02
C ASN A 2 -42.68 48.83 25.99
N GLY A 3 -42.24 47.69 26.52
CA GLY A 3 -40.85 47.23 26.44
C GLY A 3 -40.74 46.07 25.45
N GLY A 4 -40.41 46.37 24.20
CA GLY A 4 -40.17 45.33 23.19
C GLY A 4 -38.78 44.70 23.34
N CYS A 5 -38.76 43.41 23.59
CA CYS A 5 -37.54 42.58 23.57
C CYS A 5 -37.20 42.24 22.11
N LYS A 6 -36.11 42.78 21.59
CA LYS A 6 -35.55 42.42 20.28
C LYS A 6 -34.61 41.24 20.47
N THR A 7 -35.06 40.07 20.10
CA THR A 7 -34.20 38.85 20.03
C THR A 7 -33.30 38.96 18.80
N ALA A 8 -32.01 39.16 19.02
CA ALA A 8 -31.01 39.13 17.96
C ALA A 8 -30.76 37.67 17.54
N CYS A 9 -31.15 37.34 16.31
CA CYS A 9 -30.82 36.08 15.67
C CYS A 9 -29.36 36.12 15.27
N GLN A 10 -28.47 35.43 16.02
CA GLN A 10 -27.08 35.23 15.65
C GLN A 10 -27.01 34.14 14.58
N THR A 11 -26.80 34.54 13.35
CA THR A 11 -26.48 33.66 12.24
C THR A 11 -25.07 33.11 12.48
N LEU A 12 -24.95 31.85 12.87
CA LEU A 12 -23.66 31.13 12.89
C LEU A 12 -23.17 31.00 11.44
N LEU A 13 -22.20 31.81 11.09
CA LEU A 13 -21.39 31.61 9.86
C LEU A 13 -20.53 30.35 10.07
N LEU A 14 -20.96 29.26 9.45
CA LEU A 14 -20.11 28.08 9.26
C LEU A 14 -18.89 28.52 8.46
N SER A 15 -17.74 28.58 9.11
CA SER A 15 -16.44 28.77 8.44
C SER A 15 -16.22 27.60 7.47
N PRO A 16 -15.82 27.84 6.22
CA PRO A 16 -15.44 26.75 5.32
C PRO A 16 -14.28 26.01 5.97
N THR A 17 -14.45 24.71 6.18
CA THR A 17 -13.35 23.83 6.55
C THR A 17 -12.31 23.93 5.46
N LEU A 18 -11.11 24.41 5.79
CA LEU A 18 -9.95 24.34 4.92
C LEU A 18 -9.70 22.87 4.64
N GLU A 19 -10.14 22.39 3.48
CA GLU A 19 -9.76 21.05 3.00
C GLU A 19 -8.23 21.02 2.88
N ASP A 20 -7.60 20.09 3.55
CA ASP A 20 -6.16 19.85 3.46
C ASP A 20 -5.81 19.59 1.98
N PRO A 21 -4.91 20.38 1.36
CA PRO A 21 -4.53 20.18 -0.05
C PRO A 21 -3.97 18.78 -0.32
N MET A 22 -3.51 18.03 0.71
CA MET A 22 -3.10 16.64 0.60
C MET A 22 -4.29 15.68 0.43
N SER A 23 -5.51 16.06 0.81
CA SER A 23 -6.70 15.16 0.76
C SER A 23 -7.20 14.83 -0.65
N LYS A 24 -6.58 15.43 -1.71
CA LYS A 24 -6.98 15.23 -3.12
C LYS A 24 -5.81 14.99 -4.06
N ALA A 25 -4.60 14.80 -3.53
CA ALA A 25 -3.38 14.65 -4.34
C ALA A 25 -3.43 13.44 -5.30
N LEU A 26 -4.19 12.40 -4.95
CA LEU A 26 -4.31 11.15 -5.71
C LEU A 26 -5.68 10.96 -6.37
N THR A 27 -6.47 12.03 -6.56
CA THR A 27 -7.77 11.95 -7.22
C THR A 27 -7.65 11.32 -8.60
N GLY A 28 -8.46 10.29 -8.89
CA GLY A 28 -8.44 9.55 -10.16
C GLY A 28 -7.33 8.48 -10.25
N LYS A 29 -6.47 8.35 -9.25
CA LYS A 29 -5.49 7.25 -9.20
C LYS A 29 -6.16 5.98 -8.68
N ARG A 30 -5.87 4.83 -9.31
CA ARG A 30 -6.26 3.49 -8.85
C ARG A 30 -5.02 2.73 -8.43
N ILE A 31 -5.05 2.15 -7.24
CA ILE A 31 -3.91 1.44 -6.64
C ILE A 31 -4.34 0.02 -6.32
N ALA A 32 -3.54 -0.96 -6.71
CA ALA A 32 -3.75 -2.35 -6.34
C ALA A 32 -2.99 -2.68 -5.04
N ILE A 33 -3.61 -3.42 -4.14
CA ILE A 33 -2.93 -4.09 -3.02
C ILE A 33 -3.01 -5.59 -3.29
N LEU A 34 -1.87 -6.26 -3.41
CA LEU A 34 -1.83 -7.71 -3.69
C LEU A 34 -1.61 -8.47 -2.39
N VAL A 35 -2.55 -9.35 -2.06
CA VAL A 35 -2.49 -10.19 -0.85
C VAL A 35 -3.11 -11.56 -1.07
N THR A 36 -2.68 -12.51 -0.25
CA THR A 36 -3.36 -13.79 0.03
C THR A 36 -3.60 -13.89 1.53
N ASP A 37 -4.18 -14.97 2.04
CA ASP A 37 -4.37 -15.16 3.47
C ASP A 37 -3.05 -15.05 4.26
N GLY A 38 -3.15 -14.57 5.48
CA GLY A 38 -2.00 -14.48 6.38
C GLY A 38 -1.10 -13.26 6.18
N PHE A 39 -1.62 -12.19 5.53
CA PHE A 39 -0.93 -10.91 5.47
C PHE A 39 -0.97 -10.18 6.82
N GLU A 40 0.04 -9.38 7.13
CA GLU A 40 0.02 -8.51 8.31
C GLU A 40 -1.02 -7.40 8.10
N GLN A 41 -2.08 -7.41 8.91
CA GLN A 41 -3.27 -6.59 8.67
C GLN A 41 -2.98 -5.09 8.57
N VAL A 42 -2.15 -4.57 9.46
CA VAL A 42 -1.85 -3.13 9.48
C VAL A 42 -1.04 -2.66 8.27
N GLU A 43 -0.33 -3.59 7.61
CA GLU A 43 0.44 -3.32 6.38
C GLU A 43 -0.45 -3.23 5.14
N LEU A 44 -1.70 -3.67 5.24
CA LEU A 44 -2.75 -3.42 4.27
C LEU A 44 -3.57 -2.20 4.66
N THR A 45 -4.10 -2.17 5.90
CA THR A 45 -5.07 -1.14 6.31
C THR A 45 -4.45 0.24 6.39
N GLY A 46 -3.24 0.37 6.93
CA GLY A 46 -2.55 1.66 7.05
C GLY A 46 -2.27 2.34 5.71
N PRO A 47 -1.63 1.66 4.72
CA PRO A 47 -1.47 2.23 3.38
C PRO A 47 -2.80 2.46 2.66
N LYS A 48 -3.77 1.54 2.77
CA LYS A 48 -5.09 1.70 2.15
C LYS A 48 -5.78 2.97 2.63
N GLU A 49 -5.88 3.16 3.93
CA GLU A 49 -6.49 4.35 4.54
C GLU A 49 -5.79 5.65 4.11
N ALA A 50 -4.45 5.67 4.13
CA ALA A 50 -3.69 6.85 3.74
C ALA A 50 -3.88 7.20 2.25
N LEU A 51 -3.91 6.21 1.37
CA LEU A 51 -4.14 6.40 -0.06
C LEU A 51 -5.57 6.89 -0.35
N GLU A 52 -6.58 6.33 0.33
CA GLU A 52 -7.99 6.74 0.21
C GLU A 52 -8.20 8.16 0.76
N GLN A 53 -7.57 8.52 1.87
CA GLN A 53 -7.57 9.89 2.40
C GLN A 53 -6.93 10.89 1.43
N ALA A 54 -5.90 10.46 0.69
CA ALA A 54 -5.29 11.25 -0.38
C ALA A 54 -6.11 11.27 -1.69
N GLY A 55 -7.27 10.59 -1.76
CA GLY A 55 -8.20 10.62 -2.88
C GLY A 55 -8.04 9.49 -3.89
N ALA A 56 -7.20 8.48 -3.64
CA ALA A 56 -7.08 7.32 -4.53
C ALA A 56 -8.24 6.34 -4.35
N THR A 57 -8.51 5.55 -5.39
CA THR A 57 -9.29 4.31 -5.29
C THR A 57 -8.33 3.16 -5.05
N VAL A 58 -8.55 2.39 -3.99
CA VAL A 58 -7.69 1.26 -3.62
C VAL A 58 -8.48 -0.04 -3.75
N GLU A 59 -7.91 -1.00 -4.48
CA GLU A 59 -8.51 -2.32 -4.72
C GLU A 59 -7.64 -3.43 -4.14
N ILE A 60 -8.27 -4.34 -3.42
CA ILE A 60 -7.63 -5.54 -2.87
C ILE A 60 -7.75 -6.65 -3.90
N LEU A 61 -6.61 -7.12 -4.40
CA LEU A 61 -6.52 -8.22 -5.34
C LEU A 61 -5.96 -9.46 -4.66
N SER A 62 -6.48 -10.63 -5.04
CA SER A 62 -6.03 -11.93 -4.53
C SER A 62 -6.05 -13.01 -5.60
N ALA A 63 -5.62 -14.23 -5.26
CA ALA A 63 -5.63 -15.37 -6.17
C ALA A 63 -7.05 -15.78 -6.58
N GLU A 64 -8.01 -15.70 -5.66
CA GLU A 64 -9.40 -16.12 -5.86
C GLU A 64 -10.36 -15.00 -5.42
N GLU A 65 -11.64 -15.13 -5.78
CA GLU A 65 -12.71 -14.24 -5.34
C GLU A 65 -13.13 -14.55 -3.88
N GLY A 66 -13.82 -13.59 -3.25
CA GLY A 66 -14.38 -13.77 -1.91
C GLY A 66 -13.73 -12.88 -0.86
N LYS A 67 -13.02 -13.46 0.08
CA LYS A 67 -12.38 -12.76 1.20
C LYS A 67 -10.99 -13.30 1.44
N VAL A 68 -10.10 -12.43 1.93
CA VAL A 68 -8.79 -12.78 2.48
C VAL A 68 -8.74 -12.49 3.97
N LYS A 69 -8.03 -13.32 4.71
CA LYS A 69 -7.85 -13.22 6.15
C LYS A 69 -6.56 -12.49 6.50
N GLY A 70 -6.69 -11.35 7.19
CA GLY A 70 -5.57 -10.65 7.81
C GLY A 70 -5.09 -11.36 9.08
N TRP A 71 -3.85 -11.06 9.46
CA TRP A 71 -3.25 -11.51 10.70
C TRP A 71 -2.68 -10.31 11.47
N ASN A 72 -2.66 -10.44 12.78
CA ASN A 72 -1.98 -9.53 13.69
C ASN A 72 -0.87 -10.34 14.37
N HIS A 73 0.33 -10.26 13.79
CA HIS A 73 1.50 -11.08 14.12
C HIS A 73 1.21 -12.58 13.96
N ASP A 74 0.90 -13.28 15.04
CA ASP A 74 0.68 -14.73 15.12
C ASP A 74 -0.80 -15.13 15.24
N LYS A 75 -1.72 -14.16 15.20
CA LYS A 75 -3.15 -14.39 15.41
C LYS A 75 -3.98 -13.97 14.20
N PRO A 76 -4.96 -14.81 13.82
CA PRO A 76 -5.96 -14.39 12.82
C PRO A 76 -6.66 -13.09 13.26
N ALA A 77 -6.90 -12.20 12.30
CA ALA A 77 -7.57 -10.94 12.51
C ALA A 77 -8.83 -10.83 11.63
N ASP A 78 -9.04 -9.70 10.94
CA ASP A 78 -10.27 -9.46 10.19
C ASP A 78 -10.27 -10.12 8.81
N ASP A 79 -11.48 -10.27 8.24
CA ASP A 79 -11.69 -10.64 6.85
C ASP A 79 -11.84 -9.39 5.98
N PHE A 80 -11.18 -9.39 4.83
CA PHE A 80 -11.27 -8.31 3.84
C PHE A 80 -11.89 -8.84 2.56
N LYS A 81 -12.84 -8.07 2.01
CA LYS A 81 -13.43 -8.39 0.71
C LYS A 81 -12.37 -8.21 -0.39
N ILE A 82 -12.31 -9.17 -1.30
CA ILE A 82 -11.50 -9.12 -2.51
C ILE A 82 -12.29 -8.35 -3.57
N ASP A 83 -11.65 -7.36 -4.22
CA ASP A 83 -12.26 -6.54 -5.27
C ASP A 83 -12.02 -7.12 -6.67
N GLY A 84 -10.97 -7.93 -6.82
CA GLY A 84 -10.65 -8.62 -8.08
C GLY A 84 -9.60 -9.71 -7.90
N THR A 85 -9.42 -10.55 -8.93
CA THR A 85 -8.40 -11.60 -8.91
C THR A 85 -7.14 -11.18 -9.64
N PHE A 86 -5.98 -11.73 -9.26
CA PHE A 86 -4.72 -11.50 -9.99
C PHE A 86 -4.86 -11.82 -11.48
N LYS A 87 -5.53 -12.93 -11.80
CA LYS A 87 -5.75 -13.39 -13.17
C LYS A 87 -6.59 -12.43 -14.01
N ALA A 88 -7.59 -11.77 -13.41
CA ALA A 88 -8.48 -10.86 -14.11
C ALA A 88 -7.95 -9.42 -14.16
N ALA A 89 -6.99 -9.07 -13.29
CA ALA A 89 -6.46 -7.73 -13.19
C ALA A 89 -5.56 -7.38 -14.37
N ASN A 90 -5.76 -6.17 -14.91
CA ASN A 90 -4.87 -5.60 -15.92
C ASN A 90 -4.00 -4.52 -15.27
N ALA A 91 -2.67 -4.72 -15.24
CA ALA A 91 -1.71 -3.78 -14.65
C ALA A 91 -1.79 -2.35 -15.25
N SER A 92 -2.27 -2.22 -16.50
CA SER A 92 -2.47 -0.90 -17.14
C SER A 92 -3.51 -0.04 -16.42
N ASP A 93 -4.47 -0.65 -15.71
CA ASP A 93 -5.57 0.04 -15.04
C ASP A 93 -5.14 0.67 -13.72
N TYR A 94 -3.96 0.29 -13.20
CA TYR A 94 -3.44 0.77 -11.93
C TYR A 94 -2.29 1.76 -12.13
N HIS A 95 -2.20 2.71 -11.20
CA HIS A 95 -1.16 3.73 -11.15
C HIS A 95 0.00 3.35 -10.23
N GLY A 96 -0.14 2.27 -9.49
CA GLY A 96 0.87 1.71 -8.61
C GLY A 96 0.36 0.46 -7.90
N VAL A 97 1.25 -0.22 -7.20
CA VAL A 97 0.95 -1.44 -6.45
C VAL A 97 1.57 -1.39 -5.06
N VAL A 98 0.85 -1.94 -4.07
CA VAL A 98 1.33 -2.13 -2.70
C VAL A 98 1.38 -3.63 -2.39
N LEU A 99 2.47 -4.05 -1.78
CA LEU A 99 2.76 -5.43 -1.41
C LEU A 99 2.94 -5.54 0.10
N PRO A 100 1.87 -5.80 0.87
CA PRO A 100 1.98 -6.10 2.29
C PRO A 100 2.80 -7.36 2.56
N GLY A 101 3.32 -7.45 3.77
CA GLY A 101 4.04 -8.61 4.24
C GLY A 101 3.13 -9.65 4.91
N GLY A 102 3.59 -10.16 6.06
CA GLY A 102 3.09 -11.41 6.64
C GLY A 102 3.77 -12.61 6.00
N VAL A 103 4.35 -13.49 6.81
CA VAL A 103 5.15 -14.63 6.31
C VAL A 103 4.32 -15.56 5.44
N GLN A 104 3.13 -15.95 5.91
CA GLN A 104 2.24 -16.87 5.18
C GLN A 104 1.79 -16.29 3.84
N ASN A 105 1.31 -15.04 3.84
CA ASN A 105 0.96 -14.32 2.62
C ASN A 105 2.13 -14.29 1.63
N SER A 106 3.29 -13.86 2.10
CA SER A 106 4.45 -13.63 1.23
C SER A 106 5.03 -14.93 0.67
N ASP A 107 4.98 -16.03 1.44
CA ASP A 107 5.38 -17.35 0.96
C ASP A 107 4.39 -17.90 -0.09
N THR A 108 3.10 -17.67 0.12
CA THR A 108 2.06 -18.09 -0.83
C THR A 108 2.09 -17.28 -2.12
N ILE A 109 2.05 -15.93 -2.02
CA ILE A 109 1.91 -15.08 -3.19
C ILE A 109 3.14 -15.08 -4.10
N ARG A 110 4.34 -15.34 -3.54
CA ARG A 110 5.59 -15.30 -4.31
C ARG A 110 5.66 -16.28 -5.47
N ILE A 111 4.91 -17.41 -5.39
CA ILE A 111 4.88 -18.44 -6.45
C ILE A 111 3.72 -18.23 -7.44
N ASP A 112 2.83 -17.28 -7.19
CA ASP A 112 1.71 -16.97 -8.09
C ASP A 112 2.21 -16.22 -9.32
N SER A 113 2.04 -16.82 -10.50
CA SER A 113 2.52 -16.27 -11.77
C SER A 113 1.78 -15.01 -12.21
N ASP A 114 0.50 -14.87 -11.87
CA ASP A 114 -0.31 -13.71 -12.22
C ASP A 114 0.05 -12.52 -11.33
N ALA A 115 0.27 -12.75 -10.01
CA ALA A 115 0.80 -11.74 -9.11
C ALA A 115 2.19 -11.25 -9.54
N GLN A 116 3.12 -12.17 -9.89
CA GLN A 116 4.43 -11.82 -10.45
C GLN A 116 4.31 -11.01 -11.74
N LYS A 117 3.36 -11.36 -12.61
CA LYS A 117 3.13 -10.63 -13.85
C LYS A 117 2.67 -9.21 -13.58
N ILE A 118 1.72 -9.00 -12.67
CA ILE A 118 1.23 -7.65 -12.31
C ILE A 118 2.39 -6.76 -11.85
N VAL A 119 3.23 -7.23 -10.92
CA VAL A 119 4.33 -6.40 -10.41
C VAL A 119 5.39 -6.11 -11.47
N LYS A 120 5.67 -7.07 -12.38
CA LYS A 120 6.57 -6.85 -13.53
C LYS A 120 6.03 -5.80 -14.50
N ASP A 121 4.75 -5.89 -14.84
CA ASP A 121 4.11 -4.96 -15.78
C ASP A 121 4.02 -3.54 -15.18
N ILE A 122 3.73 -3.40 -13.88
CA ILE A 122 3.72 -2.12 -13.15
C ILE A 122 5.13 -1.49 -13.15
N GLU A 123 6.17 -2.29 -12.80
CA GLU A 123 7.56 -1.82 -12.79
C GLU A 123 8.04 -1.43 -14.19
N ALA A 124 7.78 -2.26 -15.21
CA ALA A 124 8.13 -1.99 -16.59
C ALA A 124 7.44 -0.73 -17.17
N ALA A 125 6.24 -0.41 -16.68
CA ALA A 125 5.53 0.82 -17.00
C ALA A 125 6.06 2.07 -16.25
N GLY A 126 7.10 1.93 -15.42
CA GLY A 126 7.66 3.02 -14.64
C GLY A 126 6.74 3.54 -13.53
N LYS A 127 5.78 2.72 -13.10
CA LYS A 127 4.83 3.04 -12.04
C LYS A 127 5.37 2.64 -10.66
N PRO A 128 4.96 3.29 -9.56
CA PRO A 128 5.37 2.95 -8.22
C PRO A 128 5.05 1.51 -7.81
N VAL A 129 6.06 0.83 -7.26
CA VAL A 129 5.95 -0.46 -6.58
C VAL A 129 6.35 -0.25 -5.13
N ALA A 130 5.41 -0.39 -4.21
CA ALA A 130 5.64 -0.20 -2.79
C ALA A 130 5.55 -1.54 -2.05
N VAL A 131 6.56 -1.86 -1.26
CA VAL A 131 6.66 -3.14 -0.58
C VAL A 131 7.08 -2.95 0.88
N ILE A 132 6.46 -3.71 1.76
CA ILE A 132 6.80 -3.66 3.18
C ILE A 132 7.03 -5.06 3.74
N CYS A 133 7.96 -5.16 4.70
CA CYS A 133 8.21 -6.36 5.52
C CYS A 133 8.63 -7.58 4.66
N HIS A 134 7.87 -8.68 4.73
CA HIS A 134 8.11 -9.90 3.97
C HIS A 134 7.61 -9.84 2.51
N GLY A 135 6.83 -8.82 2.13
CA GLY A 135 6.33 -8.66 0.76
C GLY A 135 7.41 -8.68 -0.32
N SER A 136 8.65 -8.37 0.03
CA SER A 136 9.81 -8.42 -0.87
C SER A 136 10.09 -9.80 -1.47
N TRP A 137 9.60 -10.89 -0.88
CA TRP A 137 9.74 -12.23 -1.48
C TRP A 137 9.06 -12.34 -2.85
N LEU A 138 7.92 -11.67 -3.05
CA LEU A 138 7.30 -11.61 -4.38
C LEU A 138 8.22 -10.92 -5.40
N LEU A 139 8.88 -9.82 -5.01
CA LEU A 139 9.81 -9.11 -5.89
C LEU A 139 11.07 -9.94 -6.21
N ILE A 140 11.58 -10.71 -5.23
CA ILE A 140 12.68 -11.67 -5.47
C ILE A 140 12.26 -12.68 -6.52
N SER A 141 11.10 -13.33 -6.36
CA SER A 141 10.59 -14.35 -7.29
C SER A 141 10.26 -13.77 -8.67
N ALA A 142 9.85 -12.50 -8.73
CA ALA A 142 9.64 -11.77 -9.98
C ALA A 142 10.95 -11.30 -10.65
N GLY A 143 12.11 -11.41 -10.00
CA GLY A 143 13.40 -10.96 -10.54
C GLY A 143 13.63 -9.46 -10.55
N LEU A 144 12.93 -8.71 -9.70
CA LEU A 144 12.88 -7.23 -9.71
C LEU A 144 13.81 -6.56 -8.70
N VAL A 145 14.59 -7.34 -7.91
CA VAL A 145 15.44 -6.79 -6.84
C VAL A 145 16.92 -6.63 -7.24
N LYS A 146 17.36 -7.29 -8.31
CA LYS A 146 18.77 -7.29 -8.73
C LYS A 146 19.26 -5.88 -9.05
N GLY A 147 20.34 -5.45 -8.37
CA GLY A 147 20.94 -4.13 -8.51
C GLY A 147 20.19 -2.99 -7.81
N LYS A 148 19.03 -3.26 -7.22
CA LYS A 148 18.26 -2.26 -6.46
C LYS A 148 18.79 -2.11 -5.04
N THR A 149 18.68 -0.91 -4.50
CA THR A 149 18.87 -0.63 -3.07
C THR A 149 17.53 -0.66 -2.40
N LEU A 150 17.34 -1.51 -1.38
CA LEU A 150 16.06 -1.62 -0.68
C LEU A 150 16.24 -2.07 0.78
N THR A 151 15.18 -1.92 1.54
CA THR A 151 15.04 -2.46 2.90
C THR A 151 13.90 -3.49 2.94
N SER A 152 13.80 -4.23 4.03
CA SER A 152 12.76 -5.23 4.28
C SER A 152 12.75 -5.58 5.76
N PHE A 153 11.84 -6.46 6.16
CA PHE A 153 12.00 -7.12 7.45
C PHE A 153 13.38 -7.79 7.54
N LYS A 154 14.02 -7.66 8.69
CA LYS A 154 15.45 -7.99 8.89
C LYS A 154 15.85 -9.41 8.49
N THR A 155 14.92 -10.37 8.61
CA THR A 155 15.19 -11.78 8.28
C THR A 155 15.36 -12.03 6.79
N LEU A 156 14.91 -11.12 5.91
CA LEU A 156 15.02 -11.25 4.47
C LEU A 156 16.34 -10.70 3.92
N LYS A 157 17.22 -10.17 4.78
CA LYS A 157 18.51 -9.58 4.34
C LYS A 157 19.28 -10.52 3.44
N ASP A 158 19.48 -11.76 3.88
CA ASP A 158 20.30 -12.73 3.14
C ASP A 158 19.64 -13.14 1.82
N ASP A 159 18.30 -13.29 1.80
CA ASP A 159 17.54 -13.58 0.59
C ASP A 159 17.72 -12.49 -0.46
N LEU A 160 17.58 -11.22 -0.05
CA LEU A 160 17.71 -10.05 -0.92
C LEU A 160 19.14 -9.89 -1.44
N VAL A 161 20.15 -10.06 -0.57
CA VAL A 161 21.57 -9.99 -0.96
C VAL A 161 21.90 -11.11 -1.94
N ASN A 162 21.44 -12.34 -1.68
CA ASN A 162 21.66 -13.49 -2.58
C ASN A 162 20.93 -13.32 -3.93
N ALA A 163 19.81 -12.59 -3.95
CA ALA A 163 19.10 -12.20 -5.17
C ALA A 163 19.76 -11.02 -5.92
N GLY A 164 20.88 -10.49 -5.39
CA GLY A 164 21.66 -9.43 -6.03
C GLY A 164 21.24 -8.01 -5.68
N ALA A 165 20.48 -7.83 -4.62
CA ALA A 165 20.10 -6.51 -4.11
C ALA A 165 21.16 -5.94 -3.15
N LYS A 166 21.17 -4.62 -2.98
CA LYS A 166 21.87 -3.92 -1.91
C LYS A 166 20.89 -3.65 -0.77
N TRP A 167 20.92 -4.51 0.24
CA TRP A 167 20.09 -4.36 1.42
C TRP A 167 20.65 -3.31 2.39
N VAL A 168 19.79 -2.44 2.92
CA VAL A 168 20.13 -1.47 3.95
C VAL A 168 19.06 -1.47 5.04
N ASP A 169 19.47 -1.24 6.29
CA ASP A 169 18.52 -1.13 7.42
C ASP A 169 18.10 0.33 7.59
N GLN A 170 17.02 0.71 6.92
CA GLN A 170 16.42 2.03 7.01
C GLN A 170 14.90 1.91 7.05
N GLU A 171 14.25 2.84 7.73
CA GLU A 171 12.81 2.92 7.89
C GLU A 171 12.06 2.86 6.55
N VAL A 172 12.53 3.63 5.57
CA VAL A 172 12.05 3.62 4.20
C VAL A 172 13.20 3.88 3.22
N VAL A 173 13.20 3.15 2.11
CA VAL A 173 14.18 3.32 1.02
C VAL A 173 13.41 3.47 -0.29
N THR A 174 13.84 4.44 -1.09
CA THR A 174 13.34 4.66 -2.46
C THR A 174 14.48 4.48 -3.45
N ASP A 175 14.29 3.59 -4.43
CA ASP A 175 15.20 3.38 -5.56
C ASP A 175 14.41 3.45 -6.87
N GLY A 176 14.45 4.61 -7.51
CA GLY A 176 13.58 4.93 -8.64
C GLY A 176 12.10 4.95 -8.23
N LYS A 177 11.31 4.04 -8.77
CA LYS A 177 9.88 3.87 -8.43
C LYS A 177 9.62 2.73 -7.43
N LEU A 178 10.67 2.06 -6.93
CA LEU A 178 10.57 1.08 -5.87
C LEU A 178 10.65 1.78 -4.51
N ILE A 179 9.62 1.63 -3.68
CA ILE A 179 9.56 2.10 -2.30
C ILE A 179 9.53 0.87 -1.40
N SER A 180 10.43 0.78 -0.45
CA SER A 180 10.51 -0.37 0.47
C SER A 180 10.56 0.08 1.92
N SER A 181 9.99 -0.74 2.83
CA SER A 181 9.96 -0.50 4.26
C SER A 181 10.09 -1.82 5.04
N ARG A 182 10.30 -1.75 6.36
CA ARG A 182 10.71 -2.92 7.16
C ARG A 182 9.57 -3.61 7.88
N GLN A 183 8.69 -2.85 8.52
CA GLN A 183 7.76 -3.37 9.54
C GLN A 183 6.64 -2.37 9.84
N PRO A 184 5.61 -2.76 10.60
CA PRO A 184 4.47 -1.89 10.94
C PRO A 184 4.82 -0.53 11.51
N ASP A 185 5.84 -0.40 12.35
CA ASP A 185 6.25 0.88 12.94
C ASP A 185 6.68 1.91 11.89
N ASP A 186 7.11 1.45 10.71
CA ASP A 186 7.60 2.28 9.62
C ASP A 186 6.47 2.77 8.68
N ILE A 187 5.22 2.32 8.87
CA ILE A 187 4.08 2.64 7.99
C ILE A 187 3.88 4.15 7.76
N PRO A 188 4.02 5.04 8.74
CA PRO A 188 3.86 6.48 8.49
C PRO A 188 4.85 7.03 7.45
N ALA A 189 6.12 6.67 7.55
CA ALA A 189 7.15 7.07 6.59
C ALA A 189 6.95 6.40 5.22
N PHE A 190 6.57 5.12 5.20
CA PHE A 190 6.23 4.37 4.00
C PHE A 190 5.07 5.02 3.24
N ASN A 191 3.96 5.34 3.92
CA ASN A 191 2.79 5.99 3.33
C ASN A 191 3.14 7.36 2.74
N SER A 192 3.94 8.15 3.45
CA SER A 192 4.38 9.46 2.96
C SER A 192 5.14 9.34 1.63
N LYS A 193 6.11 8.41 1.54
CA LYS A 193 6.88 8.18 0.32
C LYS A 193 6.06 7.58 -0.82
N LEU A 194 5.10 6.72 -0.50
CA LEU A 194 4.19 6.16 -1.48
C LEU A 194 3.28 7.24 -2.10
N ILE A 195 2.69 8.12 -1.28
CA ILE A 195 1.85 9.23 -1.76
C ILE A 195 2.69 10.21 -2.60
N GLU A 196 3.90 10.55 -2.16
CA GLU A 196 4.84 11.39 -2.92
C GLU A 196 5.11 10.79 -4.32
N ALA A 197 5.44 9.50 -4.39
CA ALA A 197 5.75 8.81 -5.66
C ALA A 197 4.56 8.69 -6.62
N LEU A 198 3.33 8.58 -6.08
CA LEU A 198 2.09 8.51 -6.86
C LEU A 198 1.61 9.89 -7.33
N SER A 199 2.01 10.96 -6.64
CA SER A 199 1.65 12.35 -6.98
C SER A 199 2.54 12.94 -8.09
N ALA A 200 3.70 12.35 -8.32
CA ALA A 200 4.66 12.72 -9.36
C ALA A 200 4.26 12.16 -10.73
#